data_7cbc29d20ade09b8992422a31c93e877
#
_entry.id   7cbc29d20ade09b8992422a31c93e877
#
_cell.length_a   1.000
_cell.length_b   1.000
_cell.length_c   1.000
_cell.angle_alpha   90.00
_cell.angle_beta   90.00
_cell.angle_gamma   90.00
#
_symmetry.space_group_name_H-M   'P 1'
#
loop_
_entity.id
_entity.type
_entity.pdbx_description
1 polymer ?
#
loop_
_entity_poly.entity_id
_entity_poly.type
_entity_poly.pdbx_seq_one_letter_code
_entity_poly.pdbx_strand_id
1 'polypeptide(L)'
;TSPEALYYGINALSNNLIMVDRKLLKNPNGLILGTPGCFSGETRIRMADGSTASFAELVEQGVTSAMVQAYDERTGQIVAARARDIRVEKYTDELWTIRLEDGSALHCTGTHLIMDGGGQYVEAKHIREGQRLSGGHVAVQVSVQKLAEKVPVYDLSVPRYLNFVLENGLVVHNSGKSFSAKREITNVFLVTEDDVLICDPEDEYAPLVKRLGGQVVKISPTSTQYVNPMDINLNYSDDDNPLALKVDFLLSFCDIVVGSKDGLQPVEKTVIDRCVRNVYRPYLADPDPARMPILQDLYDELLAQPETEVEAKRS
;
A
#
# COMPACT_ATOMS: atom_id res chain seq x y z
N THR A 1 -7.27 28.00 -14.65
CA THR A 1 -6.79 26.90 -13.80
C THR A 1 -7.78 26.74 -12.66
N SER A 2 -8.29 25.52 -12.45
CA SER A 2 -9.16 25.22 -11.31
C SER A 2 -8.40 25.40 -10.00
N PRO A 3 -9.02 25.96 -8.94
CA PRO A 3 -8.41 26.07 -7.62
C PRO A 3 -8.11 24.73 -6.97
N GLU A 4 -8.79 23.63 -7.37
CA GLU A 4 -8.62 22.28 -6.87
C GLU A 4 -7.72 21.39 -7.74
N ALA A 5 -7.00 21.99 -8.70
CA ALA A 5 -6.10 21.23 -9.57
C ALA A 5 -4.87 20.74 -8.81
N LEU A 6 -4.64 19.42 -8.84
CA LEU A 6 -3.50 18.75 -8.22
C LEU A 6 -2.30 18.75 -9.15
N TYR A 7 -1.11 18.94 -8.58
CA TYR A 7 0.15 18.85 -9.30
C TYR A 7 0.62 17.39 -9.42
N TYR A 8 0.74 16.90 -10.66
CA TYR A 8 1.18 15.54 -10.96
C TYR A 8 2.63 15.44 -11.40
N GLY A 9 3.21 16.50 -11.92
CA GLY A 9 4.58 16.49 -12.38
C GLY A 9 4.85 17.50 -13.49
N ILE A 10 5.94 17.26 -14.20
CA ILE A 10 6.36 18.03 -15.38
C ILE A 10 6.28 17.11 -16.59
N ASN A 11 5.68 17.58 -17.68
CA ASN A 11 5.65 16.86 -18.93
C ASN A 11 7.06 16.70 -19.50
N ALA A 12 7.49 15.46 -19.75
CA ALA A 12 8.86 15.15 -20.17
C ALA A 12 9.24 15.73 -21.54
N LEU A 13 8.26 16.02 -22.41
CA LEU A 13 8.48 16.56 -23.75
C LEU A 13 8.41 18.07 -23.80
N SER A 14 7.44 18.68 -23.12
CA SER A 14 7.19 20.11 -23.19
C SER A 14 7.72 20.90 -22.00
N ASN A 15 8.18 20.23 -20.95
CA ASN A 15 8.62 20.80 -19.67
C ASN A 15 7.55 21.67 -18.97
N ASN A 16 6.27 21.48 -19.33
CA ASN A 16 5.14 22.16 -18.71
C ASN A 16 4.66 21.43 -17.47
N LEU A 17 4.11 22.20 -16.53
CA LEU A 17 3.45 21.63 -15.35
C LEU A 17 2.21 20.82 -15.76
N ILE A 18 2.08 19.63 -15.20
CA ILE A 18 0.88 18.80 -15.32
C ILE A 18 0.03 19.05 -14.08
N MET A 19 -1.06 19.80 -14.29
CA MET A 19 -2.05 20.13 -13.27
C MET A 19 -3.39 19.55 -13.71
N VAL A 20 -4.05 18.77 -12.85
CA VAL A 20 -5.31 18.11 -13.18
C VAL A 20 -6.31 18.32 -12.05
N ASP A 21 -7.47 18.84 -12.36
CA ASP A 21 -8.63 18.81 -11.49
C ASP A 21 -9.42 17.53 -11.82
N ARG A 22 -9.40 16.57 -10.91
CA ARG A 22 -10.04 15.27 -11.12
C ARG A 22 -11.56 15.36 -11.08
N LYS A 23 -12.12 16.32 -10.35
CA LYS A 23 -13.59 16.53 -10.27
C LYS A 23 -14.19 16.95 -11.61
N LEU A 24 -13.37 17.54 -12.49
CA LEU A 24 -13.79 17.93 -13.84
C LEU A 24 -13.66 16.79 -14.87
N LEU A 25 -13.11 15.64 -14.50
CA LEU A 25 -13.01 14.49 -15.39
C LEU A 25 -14.29 13.67 -15.38
N LYS A 26 -14.67 13.09 -16.54
CA LYS A 26 -15.79 12.13 -16.64
C LYS A 26 -15.60 10.89 -15.75
N ASN A 27 -14.35 10.50 -15.52
CA ASN A 27 -13.97 9.42 -14.62
C ASN A 27 -12.81 9.92 -13.75
N PRO A 28 -13.08 10.25 -12.47
CA PRO A 28 -12.06 10.76 -11.55
C PRO A 28 -11.10 9.69 -11.02
N ASN A 29 -11.30 8.41 -11.38
CA ASN A 29 -10.43 7.33 -10.94
C ASN A 29 -9.00 7.54 -11.45
N GLY A 30 -8.02 7.23 -10.61
CA GLY A 30 -6.60 7.29 -10.92
C GLY A 30 -5.95 5.93 -10.72
N LEU A 31 -4.97 5.61 -11.57
CA LEU A 31 -4.16 4.40 -11.45
C LEU A 31 -2.69 4.78 -11.34
N ILE A 32 -2.06 4.44 -10.21
CA ILE A 32 -0.63 4.66 -10.00
C ILE A 32 0.10 3.39 -10.44
N LEU A 33 0.71 3.46 -11.61
CA LEU A 33 1.54 2.39 -12.14
C LEU A 33 3.02 2.72 -11.91
N GLY A 34 3.78 1.74 -11.50
CA GLY A 34 5.23 1.86 -11.38
C GLY A 34 5.88 0.50 -11.48
N THR A 35 6.94 0.41 -12.27
CA THR A 35 7.83 -0.76 -12.23
C THR A 35 8.66 -0.65 -10.96
N PRO A 36 8.66 -1.67 -10.09
CA PRO A 36 9.58 -1.72 -8.96
C PRO A 36 11.02 -1.62 -9.47
N GLY A 37 11.81 -0.76 -8.84
CA GLY A 37 13.26 -0.83 -8.95
C GLY A 37 13.75 -2.02 -8.15
N CYS A 38 14.52 -2.93 -8.76
CA CYS A 38 14.94 -4.18 -8.15
C CYS A 38 16.44 -4.39 -8.29
N PHE A 39 16.99 -5.26 -7.43
CA PHE A 39 18.41 -5.61 -7.41
C PHE A 39 18.66 -7.05 -7.87
N SER A 40 19.88 -7.34 -8.31
CA SER A 40 20.35 -8.73 -8.45
C SER A 40 20.41 -9.41 -7.07
N GLY A 41 20.30 -10.73 -7.05
CA GLY A 41 20.35 -11.50 -5.81
C GLY A 41 21.67 -11.38 -5.02
N GLU A 42 22.76 -11.06 -5.70
CA GLU A 42 24.09 -10.86 -5.09
C GLU A 42 24.23 -9.53 -4.34
N THR A 43 23.32 -8.57 -4.57
CA THR A 43 23.36 -7.26 -3.90
C THR A 43 23.23 -7.45 -2.39
N ARG A 44 24.22 -6.92 -1.64
CA ARG A 44 24.30 -7.06 -0.19
C ARG A 44 23.74 -5.83 0.52
N ILE A 45 22.91 -6.10 1.51
CA ILE A 45 22.24 -5.11 2.35
C ILE A 45 23.00 -5.00 3.67
N ARG A 46 23.15 -3.79 4.19
CA ARG A 46 23.70 -3.56 5.53
C ARG A 46 22.65 -3.79 6.59
N MET A 47 22.86 -4.80 7.44
CA MET A 47 21.97 -5.14 8.55
C MET A 47 22.15 -4.15 9.70
N ALA A 48 21.17 -4.06 10.59
CA ALA A 48 21.20 -3.11 11.71
C ALA A 48 22.33 -3.38 12.72
N ASP A 49 22.77 -4.63 12.84
CA ASP A 49 23.89 -5.05 13.71
C ASP A 49 25.27 -4.81 13.06
N GLY A 50 25.32 -4.27 11.85
CA GLY A 50 26.54 -4.01 11.09
C GLY A 50 27.00 -5.17 10.21
N SER A 51 26.38 -6.35 10.27
CA SER A 51 26.61 -7.43 9.33
C SER A 51 26.03 -7.10 7.95
N THR A 52 26.29 -7.97 6.97
CA THR A 52 25.69 -7.84 5.64
C THR A 52 25.10 -9.17 5.19
N ALA A 53 24.02 -9.12 4.42
CA ALA A 53 23.41 -10.27 3.79
C ALA A 53 22.97 -9.92 2.37
N SER A 54 23.07 -10.88 1.43
CA SER A 54 22.55 -10.67 0.09
C SER A 54 21.05 -10.94 0.02
N PHE A 55 20.39 -10.38 -1.00
CA PHE A 55 18.97 -10.68 -1.22
C PHE A 55 18.73 -12.19 -1.44
N ALA A 56 19.59 -12.85 -2.21
CA ALA A 56 19.48 -14.28 -2.47
C ALA A 56 19.60 -15.09 -1.17
N GLU A 57 20.60 -14.82 -0.33
CA GLU A 57 20.77 -15.47 0.97
C GLU A 57 19.53 -15.34 1.86
N LEU A 58 18.98 -14.12 1.96
CA LEU A 58 17.79 -13.87 2.79
C LEU A 58 16.57 -14.64 2.29
N VAL A 59 16.32 -14.63 0.99
CA VAL A 59 15.16 -15.31 0.39
C VAL A 59 15.30 -16.83 0.45
N GLU A 60 16.48 -17.38 0.19
CA GLU A 60 16.76 -18.82 0.32
C GLU A 60 16.57 -19.33 1.76
N GLN A 61 16.86 -18.50 2.75
CA GLN A 61 16.62 -18.78 4.16
C GLN A 61 15.16 -18.55 4.59
N GLY A 62 14.28 -18.13 3.69
CA GLY A 62 12.88 -17.82 3.98
C GLY A 62 12.68 -16.56 4.84
N VAL A 63 13.67 -15.65 4.87
CA VAL A 63 13.58 -14.39 5.62
C VAL A 63 12.74 -13.38 4.86
N THR A 64 11.57 -13.07 5.36
CA THR A 64 10.66 -12.06 4.78
C THR A 64 10.74 -10.71 5.47
N SER A 65 11.36 -10.63 6.66
CA SER A 65 11.53 -9.39 7.42
C SER A 65 12.85 -9.41 8.20
N ALA A 66 13.56 -8.29 8.21
CA ALA A 66 14.84 -8.15 8.91
C ALA A 66 15.04 -6.73 9.44
N MET A 67 15.97 -6.53 10.36
CA MET A 67 16.42 -5.21 10.78
C MET A 67 17.62 -4.78 9.93
N VAL A 68 17.46 -3.70 9.16
CA VAL A 68 18.45 -3.16 8.23
C VAL A 68 18.85 -1.75 8.61
N GLN A 69 19.93 -1.24 8.02
CA GLN A 69 20.26 0.16 8.09
C GLN A 69 19.46 0.95 7.02
N ALA A 70 18.91 2.09 7.44
CA ALA A 70 18.24 3.05 6.58
C ALA A 70 18.80 4.46 6.83
N TYR A 71 18.58 5.37 5.90
CA TYR A 71 18.99 6.77 6.02
C TYR A 71 17.79 7.64 6.42
N ASP A 72 17.89 8.33 7.54
CA ASP A 72 16.90 9.33 7.94
C ASP A 72 17.24 10.67 7.26
N GLU A 73 16.53 10.98 6.17
CA GLU A 73 16.75 12.20 5.36
C GLU A 73 16.55 13.49 6.18
N ARG A 74 15.78 13.44 7.25
CA ARG A 74 15.52 14.59 8.12
C ARG A 74 16.71 14.91 9.03
N THR A 75 17.42 13.88 9.51
CA THR A 75 18.54 14.05 10.44
C THR A 75 19.91 13.86 9.79
N GLY A 76 19.95 13.32 8.57
CA GLY A 76 21.19 12.98 7.88
C GLY A 76 21.92 11.78 8.48
N GLN A 77 21.26 10.94 9.27
CA GLN A 77 21.88 9.84 10.01
C GLN A 77 21.44 8.47 9.50
N ILE A 78 22.34 7.49 9.63
CA ILE A 78 22.02 6.08 9.46
C ILE A 78 21.34 5.56 10.72
N VAL A 79 20.21 4.90 10.56
CA VAL A 79 19.37 4.39 11.64
C VAL A 79 18.98 2.95 11.40
N ALA A 80 18.68 2.20 12.46
CA ALA A 80 18.08 0.87 12.33
C ALA A 80 16.61 0.97 11.96
N ALA A 81 16.18 0.21 10.96
CA ALA A 81 14.82 0.17 10.46
C ALA A 81 14.39 -1.27 10.16
N ARG A 82 13.08 -1.52 10.24
CA ARG A 82 12.54 -2.82 9.87
C ARG A 82 12.26 -2.86 8.36
N ALA A 83 12.96 -3.76 7.67
CA ALA A 83 12.61 -4.18 6.33
C ALA A 83 11.55 -5.28 6.37
N ARG A 84 10.65 -5.27 5.39
CA ARG A 84 9.57 -6.25 5.17
C ARG A 84 9.56 -6.65 3.70
N ASP A 85 8.79 -7.68 3.36
CA ASP A 85 8.56 -8.12 1.98
C ASP A 85 9.87 -8.37 1.20
N ILE A 86 10.85 -8.97 1.87
CA ILE A 86 12.09 -9.40 1.24
C ILE A 86 11.75 -10.59 0.34
N ARG A 87 11.79 -10.41 -1.00
CA ARG A 87 11.32 -11.42 -1.94
C ARG A 87 11.92 -11.25 -3.33
N VAL A 88 11.75 -12.28 -4.16
CA VAL A 88 11.83 -12.12 -5.61
C VAL A 88 10.64 -11.28 -6.06
N GLU A 89 10.89 -10.12 -6.64
CA GLU A 89 9.82 -9.22 -7.10
C GLU A 89 9.39 -9.55 -8.52
N LYS A 90 10.35 -9.83 -9.40
CA LYS A 90 10.10 -10.18 -10.81
C LYS A 90 11.31 -10.88 -11.43
N TYR A 91 11.15 -11.27 -12.69
CA TYR A 91 12.25 -11.76 -13.53
C TYR A 91 12.53 -10.75 -14.65
N THR A 92 13.82 -10.47 -14.92
CA THR A 92 14.24 -9.53 -15.95
C THR A 92 15.36 -10.13 -16.81
N ASP A 93 15.39 -9.72 -18.08
CA ASP A 93 16.48 -10.02 -19.01
C ASP A 93 17.41 -8.81 -19.23
N GLU A 94 17.21 -7.74 -18.46
CA GLU A 94 18.02 -6.53 -18.54
C GLU A 94 18.47 -6.09 -17.13
N LEU A 95 19.77 -5.93 -16.95
CA LEU A 95 20.38 -5.37 -15.74
C LEU A 95 21.32 -4.20 -16.08
N TRP A 96 21.26 -3.18 -15.24
CA TRP A 96 22.20 -2.06 -15.24
C TRP A 96 23.29 -2.31 -14.23
N THR A 97 24.53 -2.05 -14.63
CA THR A 97 25.71 -2.15 -13.80
C THR A 97 26.31 -0.78 -13.59
N ILE A 98 26.42 -0.37 -12.35
CA ILE A 98 27.09 0.86 -11.94
C ILE A 98 28.35 0.47 -11.17
N ARG A 99 29.52 0.71 -11.77
CA ARG A 99 30.81 0.50 -11.11
C ARG A 99 31.22 1.78 -10.39
N LEU A 100 31.74 1.59 -9.18
CA LEU A 100 32.19 2.66 -8.32
C LEU A 100 33.71 2.76 -8.31
N GLU A 101 34.26 3.90 -7.90
CA GLU A 101 35.69 4.14 -7.84
C GLU A 101 36.47 3.21 -6.90
N ASP A 102 35.80 2.62 -5.89
CA ASP A 102 36.36 1.64 -4.98
C ASP A 102 36.44 0.21 -5.58
N GLY A 103 36.00 0.03 -6.82
CA GLY A 103 35.95 -1.24 -7.55
C GLY A 103 34.67 -2.05 -7.30
N SER A 104 33.82 -1.65 -6.38
CA SER A 104 32.52 -2.30 -6.16
C SER A 104 31.57 -2.03 -7.34
N ALA A 105 30.57 -2.89 -7.49
CA ALA A 105 29.56 -2.75 -8.53
C ALA A 105 28.17 -2.99 -7.96
N LEU A 106 27.21 -2.21 -8.45
CA LEU A 106 25.80 -2.40 -8.19
C LEU A 106 25.11 -2.94 -9.44
N HIS A 107 24.33 -4.00 -9.30
CA HIS A 107 23.53 -4.59 -10.37
C HIS A 107 22.04 -4.44 -10.04
N CYS A 108 21.32 -3.65 -10.84
CA CYS A 108 19.91 -3.36 -10.60
C CYS A 108 19.14 -3.13 -11.91
N THR A 109 17.84 -3.00 -11.81
CA THR A 109 17.01 -2.56 -12.95
C THR A 109 17.20 -1.06 -13.21
N GLY A 110 17.06 -0.62 -14.46
CA GLY A 110 17.33 0.76 -14.88
C GLY A 110 16.47 1.83 -14.18
N THR A 111 15.30 1.45 -13.68
CA THR A 111 14.36 2.34 -12.96
C THR A 111 14.64 2.41 -11.46
N HIS A 112 15.65 1.70 -10.94
CA HIS A 112 15.96 1.74 -9.52
C HIS A 112 16.53 3.10 -9.13
N LEU A 113 16.04 3.63 -8.00
CA LEU A 113 16.40 4.95 -7.50
C LEU A 113 17.57 4.86 -6.52
N ILE A 114 18.64 5.58 -6.83
CA ILE A 114 19.87 5.64 -6.04
C ILE A 114 20.08 7.08 -5.61
N MET A 115 20.43 7.31 -4.35
CA MET A 115 20.68 8.66 -3.85
C MET A 115 22.02 9.17 -4.36
N ASP A 116 22.03 10.36 -4.92
CA ASP A 116 23.24 11.06 -5.34
C ASP A 116 23.96 11.77 -4.17
N GLY A 117 25.11 12.37 -4.45
CA GLY A 117 25.90 13.11 -3.45
C GLY A 117 25.21 14.40 -2.94
N GLY A 118 24.15 14.83 -3.58
CA GLY A 118 23.32 15.97 -3.16
C GLY A 118 22.06 15.57 -2.36
N GLY A 119 21.86 14.26 -2.13
CA GLY A 119 20.69 13.74 -1.42
C GLY A 119 19.45 13.60 -2.30
N GLN A 120 19.57 13.65 -3.62
CA GLN A 120 18.47 13.45 -4.54
C GLN A 120 18.47 12.04 -5.11
N TYR A 121 17.28 11.47 -5.36
CA TYR A 121 17.18 10.16 -5.97
C TYR A 121 17.20 10.23 -7.48
N VAL A 122 18.08 9.44 -8.10
CA VAL A 122 18.28 9.35 -9.55
C VAL A 122 18.08 7.90 -9.99
N GLU A 123 17.34 7.70 -11.08
CA GLU A 123 17.20 6.36 -11.68
C GLU A 123 18.55 5.85 -12.18
N ALA A 124 18.85 4.56 -11.98
CA ALA A 124 20.10 3.92 -12.37
C ALA A 124 20.50 4.17 -13.84
N LYS A 125 19.51 4.13 -14.75
CA LYS A 125 19.71 4.42 -16.18
C LYS A 125 20.08 5.88 -16.50
N HIS A 126 19.87 6.79 -15.56
CA HIS A 126 20.18 8.23 -15.73
C HIS A 126 21.47 8.65 -15.02
N ILE A 127 22.10 7.77 -14.26
CA ILE A 127 23.40 8.02 -13.65
C ILE A 127 24.46 8.15 -14.75
N ARG A 128 25.40 9.08 -14.56
CA ARG A 128 26.49 9.35 -15.49
C ARG A 128 27.84 9.02 -14.85
N GLU A 129 28.81 8.67 -15.68
CA GLU A 129 30.20 8.56 -15.25
C GLU A 129 30.68 9.90 -14.67
N GLY A 130 31.41 9.85 -13.57
CA GLY A 130 31.82 11.01 -12.78
C GLY A 130 30.77 11.54 -11.80
N GLN A 131 29.54 11.02 -11.81
CA GLN A 131 28.48 11.47 -10.89
C GLN A 131 28.80 11.01 -9.47
N ARG A 132 28.68 11.92 -8.51
CA ARG A 132 28.78 11.61 -7.09
C ARG A 132 27.48 10.95 -6.61
N LEU A 133 27.63 9.89 -5.85
CA LEU A 133 26.55 9.14 -5.22
C LEU A 133 26.66 9.21 -3.68
N SER A 134 25.65 8.77 -2.98
CA SER A 134 25.63 8.66 -1.52
C SER A 134 26.78 7.77 -1.02
N GLY A 135 27.12 7.90 0.26
CA GLY A 135 28.26 7.18 0.84
C GLY A 135 29.64 7.68 0.38
N GLY A 136 29.69 8.79 -0.35
CA GLY A 136 30.92 9.41 -0.86
C GLY A 136 31.47 8.79 -2.15
N HIS A 137 30.72 7.90 -2.80
CA HIS A 137 31.13 7.21 -4.01
C HIS A 137 31.04 8.06 -5.27
N VAL A 138 31.81 7.68 -6.28
CA VAL A 138 31.73 8.21 -7.64
C VAL A 138 31.48 7.06 -8.62
N ALA A 139 30.51 7.21 -9.48
CA ALA A 139 30.25 6.26 -10.56
C ALA A 139 31.33 6.39 -11.63
N VAL A 140 32.11 5.34 -11.86
CA VAL A 140 33.21 5.35 -12.86
C VAL A 140 32.81 4.69 -14.18
N GLN A 141 31.78 3.85 -14.16
CA GLN A 141 31.23 3.22 -15.35
C GLN A 141 29.76 2.89 -15.12
N VAL A 142 28.95 3.17 -16.14
CA VAL A 142 27.53 2.79 -16.17
C VAL A 142 27.27 2.05 -17.48
N SER A 143 26.73 0.85 -17.38
CA SER A 143 26.45 0.02 -18.54
C SER A 143 25.15 -0.76 -18.35
N VAL A 144 24.52 -1.14 -19.46
CA VAL A 144 23.35 -2.02 -19.49
C VAL A 144 23.74 -3.34 -20.15
N GLN A 145 23.29 -4.43 -19.58
CA GLN A 145 23.51 -5.77 -20.09
C GLN A 145 22.16 -6.46 -20.35
N LYS A 146 21.97 -6.92 -21.58
CA LYS A 146 20.91 -7.88 -21.89
C LYS A 146 21.41 -9.29 -21.62
N LEU A 147 20.61 -10.05 -20.88
CA LEU A 147 20.90 -11.43 -20.52
C LEU A 147 20.22 -12.38 -21.50
N ALA A 148 20.81 -13.55 -21.73
CA ALA A 148 20.23 -14.59 -22.58
C ALA A 148 18.95 -15.20 -21.97
N GLU A 149 18.89 -15.24 -20.63
CA GLU A 149 17.75 -15.75 -19.87
C GLU A 149 17.33 -14.75 -18.81
N LYS A 150 16.06 -14.80 -18.42
CA LYS A 150 15.54 -13.95 -17.33
C LYS A 150 16.06 -14.44 -16.00
N VAL A 151 16.61 -13.52 -15.22
CA VAL A 151 17.08 -13.75 -13.86
C VAL A 151 16.12 -13.15 -12.82
N PRO A 152 16.02 -13.74 -11.63
CA PRO A 152 15.23 -13.15 -10.55
C PRO A 152 15.88 -11.85 -10.09
N VAL A 153 15.05 -10.84 -9.84
CA VAL A 153 15.45 -9.59 -9.21
C VAL A 153 14.58 -9.34 -7.99
N TYR A 154 15.18 -8.75 -6.98
CA TYR A 154 14.71 -8.71 -5.62
C TYR A 154 14.41 -7.29 -5.17
N ASP A 155 13.50 -7.18 -4.22
CA ASP A 155 13.18 -5.93 -3.54
C ASP A 155 12.82 -6.19 -2.08
N LEU A 156 12.78 -5.12 -1.30
CA LEU A 156 12.28 -5.08 0.06
C LEU A 156 11.58 -3.74 0.31
N SER A 157 10.80 -3.66 1.37
CA SER A 157 10.13 -2.45 1.81
C SER A 157 10.64 -1.99 3.18
N VAL A 158 10.97 -0.71 3.31
CA VAL A 158 11.28 -0.05 4.59
C VAL A 158 10.26 1.07 4.79
N PRO A 159 9.08 0.79 5.37
CA PRO A 159 7.92 1.68 5.33
C PRO A 159 8.16 3.08 5.91
N ARG A 160 9.01 3.20 6.93
CA ARG A 160 9.23 4.46 7.63
C ARG A 160 10.17 5.42 6.89
N TYR A 161 11.22 4.88 6.26
CA TYR A 161 12.30 5.69 5.66
C TYR A 161 12.30 5.63 4.14
N LEU A 162 11.60 4.66 3.55
CA LEU A 162 11.48 4.43 2.11
C LEU A 162 12.82 4.20 1.40
N ASN A 163 13.87 3.90 2.16
CA ASN A 163 15.22 3.65 1.67
C ASN A 163 15.94 2.64 2.59
N PHE A 164 17.04 2.15 2.12
CA PHE A 164 17.97 1.32 2.90
C PHE A 164 19.40 1.48 2.38
N VAL A 165 20.35 0.98 3.18
CA VAL A 165 21.78 1.13 2.91
C VAL A 165 22.36 -0.18 2.43
N LEU A 166 23.06 -0.14 1.32
CA LEU A 166 23.84 -1.27 0.80
C LEU A 166 25.17 -1.45 1.54
N GLU A 167 25.81 -2.61 1.37
CA GLU A 167 27.10 -2.93 2.00
C GLU A 167 28.14 -1.84 1.77
N ASN A 168 28.23 -1.32 0.55
CA ASN A 168 29.16 -0.25 0.18
C ASN A 168 28.76 1.14 0.68
N GLY A 169 27.64 1.30 1.36
CA GLY A 169 27.17 2.60 1.89
C GLY A 169 26.29 3.40 0.95
N LEU A 170 25.98 2.91 -0.25
CA LEU A 170 24.98 3.54 -1.11
C LEU A 170 23.61 3.51 -0.43
N VAL A 171 22.92 4.63 -0.46
CA VAL A 171 21.51 4.74 -0.07
C VAL A 171 20.64 4.54 -1.31
N VAL A 172 19.74 3.59 -1.24
CA VAL A 172 18.86 3.22 -2.34
C VAL A 172 17.41 3.27 -1.89
N HIS A 173 16.51 3.66 -2.79
CA HIS A 173 15.09 3.79 -2.47
C HIS A 173 14.38 2.45 -2.66
N ASN A 174 13.44 2.12 -1.79
CA ASN A 174 12.49 1.05 -2.07
C ASN A 174 11.41 1.53 -3.07
N SER A 175 10.50 0.68 -3.52
CA SER A 175 9.54 0.98 -4.61
C SER A 175 8.86 2.36 -4.48
N GLY A 176 8.93 3.20 -5.54
CA GLY A 176 8.37 4.57 -5.57
C GLY A 176 6.84 4.65 -5.60
N LYS A 177 6.11 3.53 -5.67
CA LYS A 177 4.63 3.51 -5.74
C LYS A 177 3.99 4.11 -4.50
N SER A 178 4.38 3.67 -3.31
CA SER A 178 3.87 4.18 -2.03
C SER A 178 4.21 5.65 -1.82
N PHE A 179 5.38 6.10 -2.31
CA PHE A 179 5.74 7.53 -2.28
C PHE A 179 4.79 8.37 -3.15
N SER A 180 4.51 7.91 -4.37
CA SER A 180 3.59 8.60 -5.28
C SER A 180 2.18 8.68 -4.72
N ALA A 181 1.69 7.58 -4.12
CA ALA A 181 0.40 7.56 -3.46
C ALA A 181 0.34 8.50 -2.25
N LYS A 182 1.37 8.50 -1.38
CA LYS A 182 1.45 9.41 -0.23
C LYS A 182 1.50 10.87 -0.66
N ARG A 183 2.21 11.19 -1.74
CA ARG A 183 2.24 12.54 -2.31
C ARG A 183 0.87 12.96 -2.84
N GLU A 184 0.16 12.08 -3.54
CA GLU A 184 -1.18 12.37 -4.02
C GLU A 184 -2.16 12.59 -2.88
N ILE A 185 -2.20 11.70 -1.88
CA ILE A 185 -3.01 11.85 -0.67
C ILE A 185 -2.75 13.19 0.02
N THR A 186 -1.48 13.56 0.19
CA THR A 186 -1.11 14.84 0.79
C THR A 186 -1.62 16.01 -0.03
N ASN A 187 -1.50 15.96 -1.35
CA ASN A 187 -1.99 17.02 -2.24
C ASN A 187 -3.53 17.13 -2.19
N VAL A 188 -4.26 16.01 -2.22
CA VAL A 188 -5.72 16.00 -2.05
C VAL A 188 -6.10 16.67 -0.74
N PHE A 189 -5.52 16.24 0.37
CA PHE A 189 -5.79 16.79 1.69
C PHE A 189 -5.51 18.31 1.81
N LEU A 190 -4.45 18.81 1.14
CA LEU A 190 -4.07 20.22 1.23
C LEU A 190 -4.86 21.14 0.29
N VAL A 191 -5.45 20.61 -0.78
CA VAL A 191 -6.05 21.40 -1.86
C VAL A 191 -7.57 21.27 -1.90
N THR A 192 -8.12 20.18 -1.38
CA THR A 192 -9.55 19.91 -1.39
C THR A 192 -10.11 19.78 0.02
N GLU A 193 -11.44 19.80 0.15
CA GLU A 193 -12.16 19.50 1.39
C GLU A 193 -12.67 18.04 1.42
N ASP A 194 -12.13 17.19 0.54
CA ASP A 194 -12.57 15.82 0.41
C ASP A 194 -12.01 14.91 1.53
N ASP A 195 -12.81 13.95 1.96
CA ASP A 195 -12.37 12.90 2.86
C ASP A 195 -11.46 11.90 2.13
N VAL A 196 -10.38 11.49 2.80
CA VAL A 196 -9.45 10.48 2.29
C VAL A 196 -9.54 9.23 3.14
N LEU A 197 -9.99 8.13 2.56
CA LEU A 197 -10.06 6.82 3.19
C LEU A 197 -8.93 5.93 2.66
N ILE A 198 -8.14 5.34 3.57
CA ILE A 198 -6.99 4.50 3.23
C ILE A 198 -7.17 3.12 3.85
N CYS A 199 -7.21 2.08 3.01
CA CYS A 199 -7.05 0.70 3.46
C CYS A 199 -5.56 0.33 3.39
N ASP A 200 -4.95 0.11 4.55
CA ASP A 200 -3.49 -0.02 4.70
C ASP A 200 -3.11 -1.35 5.37
N PRO A 201 -3.06 -2.47 4.63
CA PRO A 201 -2.67 -3.75 5.18
C PRO A 201 -1.19 -3.82 5.59
N GLU A 202 -0.35 -2.93 5.06
CA GLU A 202 1.10 -2.92 5.27
C GLU A 202 1.55 -1.96 6.39
N ASP A 203 0.62 -1.19 6.98
CA ASP A 203 0.90 -0.17 8.02
C ASP A 203 1.92 0.90 7.58
N GLU A 204 1.83 1.32 6.31
CA GLU A 204 2.73 2.32 5.71
C GLU A 204 2.24 3.76 5.86
N TYR A 205 0.92 3.96 5.97
CA TYR A 205 0.28 5.28 5.92
C TYR A 205 -0.03 5.87 7.29
N ALA A 206 -0.02 5.08 8.36
CA ALA A 206 -0.34 5.54 9.70
C ALA A 206 0.47 6.78 10.15
N PRO A 207 1.78 6.92 9.87
CA PRO A 207 2.52 8.13 10.20
C PRO A 207 2.06 9.37 9.42
N LEU A 208 1.68 9.22 8.14
CA LEU A 208 1.14 10.29 7.31
C LEU A 208 -0.22 10.75 7.84
N VAL A 209 -1.14 9.80 8.07
CA VAL A 209 -2.49 10.07 8.58
C VAL A 209 -2.43 10.85 9.90
N LYS A 210 -1.58 10.41 10.85
CA LYS A 210 -1.38 11.12 12.13
C LYS A 210 -0.84 12.54 11.95
N ARG A 211 0.09 12.74 10.99
CA ARG A 211 0.66 14.08 10.70
C ARG A 211 -0.40 15.01 10.11
N LEU A 212 -1.33 14.49 9.34
CA LEU A 212 -2.45 15.24 8.76
C LEU A 212 -3.63 15.41 9.73
N GLY A 213 -3.53 14.93 10.98
CA GLY A 213 -4.59 15.03 11.98
C GLY A 213 -5.72 14.01 11.80
N GLY A 214 -5.54 13.02 10.96
CA GLY A 214 -6.53 11.98 10.69
C GLY A 214 -6.57 10.87 11.74
N GLN A 215 -7.59 10.03 11.65
CA GLN A 215 -7.81 8.89 12.53
C GLN A 215 -7.25 7.61 11.91
N VAL A 216 -6.58 6.79 12.73
CA VAL A 216 -6.11 5.44 12.35
C VAL A 216 -6.90 4.43 13.15
N VAL A 217 -7.65 3.57 12.47
CA VAL A 217 -8.38 2.43 13.05
C VAL A 217 -7.61 1.16 12.73
N LYS A 218 -7.17 0.45 13.75
CA LYS A 218 -6.43 -0.81 13.60
C LYS A 218 -7.38 -1.99 13.72
N ILE A 219 -7.54 -2.77 12.64
CA ILE A 219 -8.33 -3.99 12.62
C ILE A 219 -7.36 -5.19 12.71
N SER A 220 -7.34 -5.87 13.84
CA SER A 220 -6.50 -7.06 14.05
C SER A 220 -7.07 -7.90 15.21
N PRO A 221 -6.72 -9.19 15.34
CA PRO A 221 -7.19 -10.05 16.44
C PRO A 221 -6.84 -9.52 17.84
N THR A 222 -5.81 -8.67 17.95
CA THR A 222 -5.34 -8.09 19.21
C THR A 222 -5.71 -6.60 19.37
N SER A 223 -6.48 -6.04 18.46
CA SER A 223 -6.93 -4.65 18.55
C SER A 223 -8.03 -4.49 19.60
N THR A 224 -8.00 -3.35 20.28
CA THR A 224 -9.09 -2.88 21.16
C THR A 224 -10.08 -1.99 20.44
N GLN A 225 -9.88 -1.77 19.14
CA GLN A 225 -10.77 -0.97 18.29
C GLN A 225 -11.66 -1.90 17.49
N TYR A 226 -12.94 -1.62 17.50
CA TYR A 226 -13.95 -2.41 16.82
C TYR A 226 -14.74 -1.52 15.86
N VAL A 227 -15.12 -2.08 14.72
CA VAL A 227 -16.01 -1.45 13.74
C VAL A 227 -17.27 -2.29 13.71
N ASN A 228 -18.41 -1.66 13.95
CA ASN A 228 -19.70 -2.34 13.82
C ASN A 228 -20.13 -2.36 12.34
N PRO A 229 -20.12 -3.49 11.63
CA PRO A 229 -20.56 -3.56 10.25
C PRO A 229 -22.07 -3.30 10.09
N MET A 230 -22.83 -3.39 11.20
CA MET A 230 -24.26 -3.08 11.24
C MET A 230 -24.54 -1.58 11.42
N ASP A 231 -23.54 -0.73 11.61
CA ASP A 231 -23.76 0.71 11.75
C ASP A 231 -24.39 1.32 10.48
N ILE A 232 -25.46 2.10 10.63
CA ILE A 232 -26.20 2.69 9.53
C ILE A 232 -26.32 4.21 9.69
N ASN A 233 -25.96 4.94 8.65
CA ASN A 233 -26.18 6.38 8.58
C ASN A 233 -27.52 6.66 7.89
N LEU A 234 -28.50 7.15 8.63
CA LEU A 234 -29.83 7.48 8.11
C LEU A 234 -29.87 8.77 7.30
N ASN A 235 -28.80 9.59 7.35
CA ASN A 235 -28.69 10.88 6.65
C ASN A 235 -27.82 10.80 5.39
N TYR A 236 -27.71 9.63 4.77
CA TYR A 236 -26.71 9.38 3.73
C TYR A 236 -26.98 10.15 2.42
N SER A 237 -28.20 10.27 1.96
CA SER A 237 -28.64 11.18 0.87
C SER A 237 -30.17 11.22 0.79
N ASP A 238 -30.70 12.26 0.16
CA ASP A 238 -32.14 12.42 0.00
C ASP A 238 -32.77 11.42 -1.00
N ASP A 239 -31.98 10.82 -1.88
CA ASP A 239 -32.43 9.95 -2.97
C ASP A 239 -32.26 8.45 -2.72
N ASP A 240 -31.39 8.03 -1.78
CA ASP A 240 -31.08 6.63 -1.52
C ASP A 240 -31.82 6.09 -0.28
N ASN A 241 -32.24 4.83 -0.34
CA ASN A 241 -32.77 4.11 0.83
C ASN A 241 -31.61 3.54 1.66
N PRO A 242 -31.26 4.14 2.82
CA PRO A 242 -30.11 3.72 3.61
C PRO A 242 -30.18 2.24 4.04
N LEU A 243 -31.39 1.74 4.32
CA LEU A 243 -31.58 0.34 4.67
C LEU A 243 -31.28 -0.59 3.48
N ALA A 244 -31.69 -0.23 2.26
CA ALA A 244 -31.41 -1.06 1.09
C ALA A 244 -29.90 -1.15 0.84
N LEU A 245 -29.17 -0.04 0.89
CA LEU A 245 -27.71 0.00 0.76
C LEU A 245 -27.03 -0.83 1.86
N LYS A 246 -27.53 -0.75 3.09
CA LYS A 246 -27.00 -1.53 4.21
C LYS A 246 -27.26 -3.04 4.03
N VAL A 247 -28.42 -3.42 3.54
CA VAL A 247 -28.75 -4.82 3.22
C VAL A 247 -27.79 -5.37 2.16
N ASP A 248 -27.58 -4.64 1.07
CA ASP A 248 -26.66 -5.04 0.01
C ASP A 248 -25.19 -5.18 0.51
N PHE A 249 -24.77 -4.26 1.37
CA PHE A 249 -23.47 -4.35 2.03
C PHE A 249 -23.36 -5.60 2.91
N LEU A 250 -24.37 -5.88 3.75
CA LEU A 250 -24.34 -7.03 4.66
C LEU A 250 -24.44 -8.37 3.91
N LEU A 251 -25.19 -8.41 2.82
CA LEU A 251 -25.21 -9.59 1.94
C LEU A 251 -23.81 -9.85 1.35
N SER A 252 -23.13 -8.81 0.86
CA SER A 252 -21.78 -8.91 0.34
C SER A 252 -20.78 -9.29 1.44
N PHE A 253 -20.92 -8.73 2.64
CA PHE A 253 -20.10 -9.07 3.80
C PHE A 253 -20.27 -10.55 4.19
N CYS A 254 -21.50 -11.04 4.30
CA CYS A 254 -21.76 -12.45 4.60
C CYS A 254 -21.24 -13.38 3.48
N ASP A 255 -21.38 -12.97 2.21
CA ASP A 255 -20.86 -13.72 1.07
C ASP A 255 -19.34 -13.94 1.16
N ILE A 256 -18.60 -12.92 1.61
CA ILE A 256 -17.13 -12.99 1.79
C ILE A 256 -16.74 -13.82 3.03
N VAL A 257 -17.49 -13.69 4.13
CA VAL A 257 -17.08 -14.28 5.42
C VAL A 257 -17.53 -15.73 5.56
N VAL A 258 -18.72 -16.07 5.06
CA VAL A 258 -19.37 -17.37 5.27
C VAL A 258 -19.58 -18.11 3.95
N GLY A 259 -19.61 -17.41 2.83
CA GLY A 259 -19.87 -18.01 1.51
C GLY A 259 -18.85 -19.08 1.14
N SER A 260 -19.33 -20.12 0.45
CA SER A 260 -18.50 -21.16 -0.16
C SER A 260 -17.75 -20.59 -1.41
N LYS A 261 -17.01 -21.46 -2.12
CA LYS A 261 -16.38 -21.07 -3.39
C LYS A 261 -17.35 -20.49 -4.41
N ASP A 262 -18.62 -20.86 -4.32
CA ASP A 262 -19.71 -20.43 -5.20
C ASP A 262 -20.53 -19.28 -4.60
N GLY A 263 -20.12 -18.75 -3.46
CA GLY A 263 -20.82 -17.71 -2.71
C GLY A 263 -22.06 -18.22 -1.98
N LEU A 264 -22.86 -17.28 -1.42
CA LEU A 264 -24.13 -17.58 -0.78
C LEU A 264 -25.18 -18.04 -1.79
N GLN A 265 -25.92 -19.08 -1.44
CA GLN A 265 -27.01 -19.57 -2.27
C GLN A 265 -28.20 -18.59 -2.29
N PRO A 266 -29.06 -18.58 -3.33
CA PRO A 266 -30.19 -17.66 -3.42
C PRO A 266 -31.13 -17.69 -2.22
N VAL A 267 -31.37 -18.88 -1.64
CA VAL A 267 -32.20 -19.04 -0.43
C VAL A 267 -31.54 -18.38 0.78
N GLU A 268 -30.24 -18.56 0.94
CA GLU A 268 -29.47 -17.93 2.03
C GLU A 268 -29.51 -16.40 1.93
N LYS A 269 -29.32 -15.85 0.73
CA LYS A 269 -29.43 -14.41 0.47
C LYS A 269 -30.81 -13.88 0.85
N THR A 270 -31.88 -14.59 0.49
CA THR A 270 -33.25 -14.19 0.82
C THR A 270 -33.52 -14.18 2.32
N VAL A 271 -33.00 -15.19 3.02
CA VAL A 271 -33.17 -15.30 4.47
C VAL A 271 -32.38 -14.21 5.19
N ILE A 272 -31.12 -13.98 4.79
CA ILE A 272 -30.27 -12.91 5.35
C ILE A 272 -30.91 -11.53 5.12
N ASP A 273 -31.37 -11.21 3.90
CA ASP A 273 -32.06 -9.95 3.60
C ASP A 273 -33.25 -9.72 4.55
N ARG A 274 -34.10 -10.74 4.72
CA ARG A 274 -35.26 -10.66 5.62
C ARG A 274 -34.84 -10.44 7.07
N CYS A 275 -33.85 -11.18 7.56
CA CYS A 275 -33.36 -11.05 8.93
C CYS A 275 -32.74 -9.69 9.19
N VAL A 276 -31.92 -9.19 8.27
CA VAL A 276 -31.35 -7.83 8.35
C VAL A 276 -32.46 -6.79 8.49
N ARG A 277 -33.49 -6.83 7.63
CA ARG A 277 -34.61 -5.89 7.70
C ARG A 277 -35.38 -5.99 9.02
N ASN A 278 -35.56 -7.19 9.55
CA ASN A 278 -36.23 -7.40 10.84
C ASN A 278 -35.42 -6.80 12.00
N VAL A 279 -34.10 -7.00 12.02
CA VAL A 279 -33.22 -6.47 13.07
C VAL A 279 -33.19 -4.94 13.07
N TYR A 280 -33.28 -4.29 11.92
CA TYR A 280 -33.32 -2.81 11.86
C TYR A 280 -34.68 -2.21 12.16
N ARG A 281 -35.79 -2.98 12.12
CA ARG A 281 -37.14 -2.46 12.29
C ARG A 281 -37.33 -1.69 13.62
N PRO A 282 -36.90 -2.20 14.79
CA PRO A 282 -36.98 -1.45 16.04
C PRO A 282 -36.16 -0.16 16.05
N TYR A 283 -34.92 -0.23 15.49
CA TYR A 283 -34.01 0.90 15.42
C TYR A 283 -34.57 2.02 14.51
N LEU A 284 -35.15 1.67 13.36
CA LEU A 284 -35.72 2.63 12.42
C LEU A 284 -37.00 3.28 12.97
N ALA A 285 -37.71 2.61 13.86
CA ALA A 285 -38.90 3.18 14.52
C ALA A 285 -38.56 4.26 15.57
N ASP A 286 -37.38 4.10 16.23
CA ASP A 286 -36.90 5.04 17.24
C ASP A 286 -35.35 5.01 17.26
N PRO A 287 -34.72 5.80 16.36
CA PRO A 287 -33.27 5.79 16.21
C PRO A 287 -32.55 6.34 17.44
N ASP A 288 -31.78 5.46 18.11
CA ASP A 288 -30.92 5.78 19.23
C ASP A 288 -29.55 5.08 19.03
N PRO A 289 -28.44 5.81 18.97
CA PRO A 289 -27.11 5.22 18.79
C PRO A 289 -26.79 4.10 19.79
N ALA A 290 -27.34 4.15 21.01
CA ALA A 290 -27.14 3.11 22.02
C ALA A 290 -27.88 1.80 21.69
N ARG A 291 -28.83 1.83 20.75
CA ARG A 291 -29.62 0.67 20.29
C ARG A 291 -29.28 0.29 18.84
N MET A 292 -28.14 0.80 18.34
CA MET A 292 -27.63 0.40 17.02
C MET A 292 -27.45 -1.11 16.95
N PRO A 293 -28.07 -1.80 15.99
CA PRO A 293 -27.87 -3.25 15.82
C PRO A 293 -26.41 -3.63 15.67
N ILE A 294 -26.08 -4.83 16.17
CA ILE A 294 -24.75 -5.45 16.01
C ILE A 294 -24.88 -6.82 15.35
N LEU A 295 -23.77 -7.44 14.96
CA LEU A 295 -23.79 -8.77 14.32
C LEU A 295 -24.43 -9.86 15.19
N GLN A 296 -24.40 -9.71 16.52
CA GLN A 296 -25.06 -10.66 17.43
C GLN A 296 -26.56 -10.63 17.23
N ASP A 297 -27.18 -9.45 17.04
CA ASP A 297 -28.61 -9.33 16.81
C ASP A 297 -29.02 -10.01 15.50
N LEU A 298 -28.19 -9.89 14.46
CA LEU A 298 -28.43 -10.59 13.19
C LEU A 298 -28.28 -12.11 13.36
N TYR A 299 -27.29 -12.56 14.12
CA TYR A 299 -27.09 -13.98 14.40
C TYR A 299 -28.28 -14.57 15.16
N ASP A 300 -28.75 -13.89 16.19
CA ASP A 300 -29.90 -14.32 17.00
C ASP A 300 -31.18 -14.36 16.16
N GLU A 301 -31.41 -13.38 15.30
CA GLU A 301 -32.55 -13.35 14.37
C GLU A 301 -32.47 -14.51 13.35
N LEU A 302 -31.26 -14.83 12.86
CA LEU A 302 -31.03 -15.97 11.97
C LEU A 302 -31.33 -17.30 12.66
N LEU A 303 -30.97 -17.46 13.93
CA LEU A 303 -31.26 -18.69 14.71
C LEU A 303 -32.75 -18.83 15.00
N ALA A 304 -33.48 -17.73 15.10
CA ALA A 304 -34.93 -17.73 15.33
C ALA A 304 -35.76 -18.17 14.12
N GLN A 305 -35.12 -18.30 12.92
CA GLN A 305 -35.84 -18.74 11.72
C GLN A 305 -36.23 -20.22 11.81
N PRO A 306 -37.36 -20.66 11.15
CA PRO A 306 -37.82 -22.06 11.14
C PRO A 306 -36.73 -23.05 10.73
N GLU A 307 -36.72 -24.25 11.32
CA GLU A 307 -35.69 -25.28 11.11
C GLU A 307 -35.44 -25.64 9.65
N THR A 308 -36.47 -25.66 8.81
CA THR A 308 -36.35 -25.90 7.35
C THR A 308 -35.49 -24.87 6.62
N GLU A 309 -35.34 -23.66 7.17
CA GLU A 309 -34.49 -22.61 6.63
C GLU A 309 -33.11 -22.62 7.31
N VAL A 310 -32.99 -23.13 8.51
CA VAL A 310 -31.76 -23.25 9.29
C VAL A 310 -30.92 -24.45 8.84
N GLU A 311 -31.52 -25.57 8.43
CA GLU A 311 -30.80 -26.73 7.89
C GLU A 311 -30.05 -26.39 6.57
N ALA A 312 -30.61 -25.54 5.72
CA ALA A 312 -29.92 -25.03 4.55
C ALA A 312 -28.67 -24.15 4.87
N LYS A 313 -28.44 -23.83 6.15
CA LYS A 313 -27.34 -22.98 6.63
C LYS A 313 -26.28 -23.76 7.42
N ARG A 314 -26.52 -25.03 7.75
CA ARG A 314 -25.57 -25.89 8.44
C ARG A 314 -24.68 -26.71 7.52
N SER A 315 -24.98 -26.71 6.24
CA SER A 315 -24.18 -27.30 5.16
C SER A 315 -23.22 -26.28 4.56
#